data_770a95e3f798570544258773db46a82c
#
_entry.id   770a95e3f798570544258773db46a82c
#
_cell.length_a   1.000
_cell.length_b   1.000
_cell.length_c   1.000
_cell.angle_alpha   90.00
_cell.angle_beta   90.00
_cell.angle_gamma   90.00
#
_symmetry.space_group_name_H-M   'P 1'
#
loop_
_entity.id
_entity.type
_entity.pdbx_description
1 polymer ?
#
loop_
_entity_poly.entity_id
_entity_poly.type
_entity_poly.pdbx_seq_one_letter_code
_entity_poly.pdbx_strand_id
1 'polypeptide(L)'
;MKKSLDIYIRSECNTAGDGDSLALKQVQQIAARYSAQKSDGNRLRVHLVLTNRVLASTLRRLSLESSMASNIELYAYTIEDLWAMEVLGIAPGKRPLLDREAITYDSNKRVHLVIFGTSPIAESLAIHTALTAHYPNYCRDRRLRTRITWVADDKKEFYDFAQRYRGLLENCYRRNITLTGDDIATEVLAPKNIADGLDFVDIEWEFVEGNIANKALQHKLSRWQNDEEQLLTVAYCYAYVRNMNEMLALPREFRQAVPVLLLCDDNTAVEFLRASDEYRQVIPFGMKDAALPDISSFIRMAQCINYAYNTMRLTSEEEQMMGAVKVAVATEVPETDILQQMWNNPKLTTAKRWSNIYNAFSVNTKMNSLGLDSTRWGTLFSLNDREVEMLTEVEHNRWCVEELILGYKPTSRGQHEMILKDVALREKFKAEFLHDDLRSFNELGVDDTGLSVARYDEGLIRTLPLIAYAAFEQLKGGDV
;
A
#
# COMPACT_ATOMS: atom_id res chain seq x y z
N MET A 1 30.42 9.16 -7.21
CA MET A 1 28.95 9.26 -7.10
C MET A 1 28.59 10.58 -6.43
N LYS A 2 27.84 11.47 -7.10
CA LYS A 2 27.27 12.64 -6.42
C LYS A 2 26.13 12.13 -5.54
N LYS A 3 26.23 12.28 -4.21
CA LYS A 3 25.14 11.91 -3.30
C LYS A 3 23.94 12.82 -3.60
N SER A 4 22.74 12.23 -3.77
CA SER A 4 21.50 13.01 -3.75
C SER A 4 21.39 13.66 -2.37
N LEU A 5 21.04 14.94 -2.33
CA LEU A 5 20.81 15.63 -1.07
C LEU A 5 19.34 15.48 -0.70
N ASP A 6 19.08 14.79 0.41
CA ASP A 6 17.74 14.64 0.96
C ASP A 6 17.56 15.60 2.14
N ILE A 7 16.50 16.39 2.11
CA ILE A 7 16.13 17.32 3.17
C ILE A 7 14.84 16.84 3.81
N TYR A 8 14.85 16.66 5.13
CA TYR A 8 13.69 16.29 5.92
C TYR A 8 13.13 17.51 6.63
N ILE A 9 11.85 17.80 6.41
CA ILE A 9 11.11 18.87 7.08
C ILE A 9 9.97 18.19 7.85
N ARG A 10 9.98 18.33 9.16
CA ARG A 10 8.93 17.80 10.04
C ARG A 10 8.07 18.95 10.55
N SER A 11 6.77 18.82 10.39
CA SER A 11 5.82 19.70 11.05
C SER A 11 5.84 19.47 12.55
N GLU A 12 6.13 20.52 13.31
CA GLU A 12 6.10 20.47 14.78
C GLU A 12 4.73 20.98 15.27
N CYS A 13 4.02 20.13 15.97
CA CYS A 13 2.73 20.46 16.57
C CYS A 13 2.92 21.19 17.92
N ASN A 14 3.51 22.38 17.90
CA ASN A 14 3.73 23.16 19.14
C ASN A 14 2.59 24.12 19.50
N THR A 15 1.67 24.41 18.58
CA THR A 15 0.45 25.19 18.82
C THR A 15 -0.56 24.95 17.72
N ALA A 16 -1.83 24.94 18.05
CA ALA A 16 -2.95 24.62 17.16
C ALA A 16 -2.83 25.22 15.75
N GLY A 17 -2.57 24.37 14.76
CA GLY A 17 -2.89 24.62 13.34
C GLY A 17 -1.77 25.15 12.46
N ASP A 18 -0.61 25.59 12.96
CA ASP A 18 0.39 26.31 12.13
C ASP A 18 1.61 25.50 11.69
N GLY A 19 1.84 24.30 12.25
CA GLY A 19 3.03 23.50 11.94
C GLY A 19 3.15 23.13 10.47
N ASP A 20 2.06 22.62 9.87
CA ASP A 20 2.05 22.22 8.46
C ASP A 20 2.23 23.42 7.51
N SER A 21 1.61 24.57 7.83
CA SER A 21 1.79 25.81 7.06
C SER A 21 3.22 26.32 7.12
N LEU A 22 3.88 26.21 8.28
CA LEU A 22 5.29 26.59 8.44
C LEU A 22 6.19 25.65 7.64
N ALA A 23 5.95 24.34 7.71
CA ALA A 23 6.69 23.35 6.95
C ALA A 23 6.58 23.60 5.43
N LEU A 24 5.38 23.90 4.92
CA LEU A 24 5.17 24.26 3.53
C LEU A 24 5.89 25.55 3.12
N LYS A 25 5.90 26.59 3.99
CA LYS A 25 6.69 27.81 3.75
C LYS A 25 8.18 27.51 3.67
N GLN A 26 8.71 26.62 4.51
CA GLN A 26 10.10 26.17 4.42
C GLN A 26 10.40 25.49 3.09
N VAL A 27 9.51 24.59 2.61
CA VAL A 27 9.62 23.98 1.29
C VAL A 27 9.70 25.04 0.19
N GLN A 28 8.81 26.04 0.21
CA GLN A 28 8.82 27.14 -0.77
C GLN A 28 10.12 27.95 -0.74
N GLN A 29 10.65 28.25 0.44
CA GLN A 29 11.93 28.97 0.60
C GLN A 29 13.12 28.16 0.07
N ILE A 30 13.14 26.85 0.35
CA ILE A 30 14.16 25.93 -0.17
C ILE A 30 14.06 25.87 -1.69
N ALA A 31 12.85 25.71 -2.23
CA ALA A 31 12.59 25.70 -3.66
C ALA A 31 13.12 26.96 -4.35
N ALA A 32 12.81 28.14 -3.81
CA ALA A 32 13.27 29.41 -4.36
C ALA A 32 14.81 29.56 -4.33
N ARG A 33 15.45 29.16 -3.23
CA ARG A 33 16.93 29.21 -3.09
C ARG A 33 17.62 28.22 -4.03
N TYR A 34 17.10 27.00 -4.14
CA TYR A 34 17.69 25.98 -4.98
C TYR A 34 17.54 26.31 -6.49
N SER A 35 16.43 26.93 -6.88
CA SER A 35 16.21 27.40 -8.25
C SER A 35 17.18 28.51 -8.66
N ALA A 36 17.67 29.31 -7.72
CA ALA A 36 18.65 30.37 -7.96
C ALA A 36 20.08 29.81 -8.18
N GLN A 37 20.34 28.58 -7.77
CA GLN A 37 21.61 27.89 -8.00
C GLN A 37 21.49 27.08 -9.30
N LYS A 38 22.40 27.28 -10.26
CA LYS A 38 22.45 26.46 -11.48
C LYS A 38 22.61 24.99 -11.09
N SER A 39 21.54 24.21 -11.20
CA SER A 39 21.57 22.79 -10.88
C SER A 39 22.11 22.01 -12.06
N ASP A 40 23.03 21.11 -11.81
CA ASP A 40 23.61 20.17 -12.79
C ASP A 40 22.61 19.09 -13.25
N GLY A 41 21.32 19.42 -13.35
CA GLY A 41 20.26 18.50 -13.74
C GLY A 41 19.72 17.59 -12.61
N ASN A 42 20.30 17.63 -11.40
CA ASN A 42 19.80 16.88 -10.26
C ASN A 42 18.69 17.66 -9.53
N ARG A 43 17.62 16.97 -9.15
CA ARG A 43 16.58 17.53 -8.31
C ARG A 43 16.91 17.34 -6.84
N LEU A 44 16.52 18.31 -6.02
CA LEU A 44 16.61 18.23 -4.57
C LEU A 44 15.41 17.42 -4.04
N ARG A 45 15.66 16.39 -3.25
CA ARG A 45 14.60 15.62 -2.58
C ARG A 45 14.22 16.29 -1.28
N VAL A 46 12.93 16.60 -1.13
CA VAL A 46 12.36 17.17 0.07
C VAL A 46 11.33 16.23 0.65
N HIS A 47 11.63 15.69 1.81
CA HIS A 47 10.75 14.81 2.58
C HIS A 47 9.96 15.65 3.58
N LEU A 48 8.66 15.75 3.37
CA LEU A 48 7.75 16.57 4.15
C LEU A 48 6.87 15.70 5.04
N VAL A 49 7.13 15.69 6.34
CA VAL A 49 6.34 14.98 7.34
C VAL A 49 5.31 15.93 7.91
N LEU A 50 4.04 15.70 7.57
CA LEU A 50 2.89 16.52 7.95
C LEU A 50 2.09 15.88 9.09
N THR A 51 1.34 16.71 9.81
CA THR A 51 0.36 16.24 10.79
C THR A 51 -1.01 16.02 10.14
N ASN A 52 -1.33 16.76 9.08
CA ASN A 52 -2.59 16.65 8.36
C ASN A 52 -2.50 15.62 7.23
N ARG A 53 -3.11 14.46 7.45
CA ARG A 53 -3.19 13.36 6.49
C ARG A 53 -3.85 13.75 5.17
N VAL A 54 -4.95 14.53 5.23
CA VAL A 54 -5.67 14.95 4.02
C VAL A 54 -4.77 15.83 3.16
N LEU A 55 -4.02 16.73 3.79
CA LEU A 55 -3.04 17.57 3.09
C LEU A 55 -1.92 16.73 2.48
N ALA A 56 -1.32 15.79 3.23
CA ALA A 56 -0.30 14.88 2.71
C ALA A 56 -0.81 14.10 1.50
N SER A 57 -1.99 13.48 1.61
CA SER A 57 -2.63 12.74 0.51
C SER A 57 -2.92 13.64 -0.70
N THR A 58 -3.36 14.88 -0.46
CA THR A 58 -3.63 15.84 -1.53
C THR A 58 -2.34 16.21 -2.27
N LEU A 59 -1.26 16.48 -1.57
CA LEU A 59 0.04 16.80 -2.17
C LEU A 59 0.61 15.66 -3.02
N ARG A 60 0.34 14.41 -2.66
CA ARG A 60 0.73 13.23 -3.47
C ARG A 60 0.00 13.18 -4.83
N ARG A 61 -1.21 13.72 -4.92
CA ARG A 61 -2.05 13.69 -6.13
C ARG A 61 -1.89 14.92 -7.04
N LEU A 62 -1.42 16.03 -6.48
CA LEU A 62 -1.28 17.27 -7.24
C LEU A 62 -0.07 17.19 -8.17
N SER A 63 -0.24 17.68 -9.39
CA SER A 63 0.87 17.98 -10.29
C SER A 63 1.51 19.30 -9.88
N LEU A 64 2.46 19.22 -8.93
CA LEU A 64 3.12 20.40 -8.37
C LEU A 64 4.23 20.96 -9.26
N GLU A 65 4.53 20.29 -10.36
CA GLU A 65 5.64 20.62 -11.28
C GLU A 65 5.51 22.01 -11.92
N SER A 66 4.27 22.50 -12.06
CA SER A 66 3.99 23.83 -12.60
C SER A 66 4.04 24.97 -11.58
N SER A 67 3.94 24.64 -10.29
CA SER A 67 3.81 25.63 -9.20
C SER A 67 5.02 25.69 -8.30
N MET A 68 5.87 24.66 -8.30
CA MET A 68 7.11 24.59 -7.53
C MET A 68 8.30 24.51 -8.48
N ALA A 69 9.48 24.91 -7.99
CA ALA A 69 10.68 24.84 -8.80
C ALA A 69 10.83 23.45 -9.44
N SER A 70 11.08 23.42 -10.73
CA SER A 70 11.28 22.20 -11.52
C SER A 70 12.41 21.29 -10.98
N ASN A 71 13.19 21.82 -10.04
CA ASN A 71 14.37 21.18 -9.46
C ASN A 71 14.12 20.51 -8.10
N ILE A 72 12.85 20.44 -7.63
CA ILE A 72 12.50 19.80 -6.36
C ILE A 72 11.62 18.58 -6.61
N GLU A 73 11.93 17.49 -5.90
CA GLU A 73 11.07 16.33 -5.74
C GLU A 73 10.45 16.38 -4.33
N LEU A 74 9.14 16.49 -4.25
CA LEU A 74 8.43 16.54 -2.98
C LEU A 74 7.82 15.20 -2.62
N TYR A 75 8.16 14.69 -1.43
CA TYR A 75 7.61 13.47 -0.84
C TYR A 75 6.86 13.83 0.45
N ALA A 76 5.53 13.80 0.40
CA ALA A 76 4.67 14.15 1.53
C ALA A 76 4.08 12.90 2.19
N TYR A 77 4.20 12.78 3.51
CA TYR A 77 3.63 11.70 4.32
C TYR A 77 3.36 12.18 5.74
N THR A 78 2.69 11.36 6.52
CA THR A 78 2.53 11.58 7.96
C THR A 78 3.48 10.65 8.73
N ILE A 79 3.72 10.95 10.00
CA ILE A 79 4.53 10.09 10.85
C ILE A 79 3.86 8.71 11.02
N GLU A 80 2.53 8.68 11.05
CA GLU A 80 1.76 7.47 11.17
C GLU A 80 1.89 6.57 9.93
N ASP A 81 2.02 7.16 8.72
CA ASP A 81 2.32 6.38 7.51
C ASP A 81 3.66 5.65 7.65
N LEU A 82 4.69 6.35 8.14
CA LEU A 82 6.01 5.77 8.34
C LEU A 82 5.99 4.66 9.40
N TRP A 83 5.31 4.87 10.52
CA TRP A 83 5.17 3.85 11.56
C TRP A 83 4.39 2.61 11.07
N ALA A 84 3.34 2.82 10.28
CA ALA A 84 2.59 1.71 9.68
C ALA A 84 3.46 0.91 8.72
N MET A 85 4.22 1.57 7.85
CA MET A 85 5.14 0.92 6.92
C MET A 85 6.21 0.09 7.65
N GLU A 86 6.78 0.63 8.72
CA GLU A 86 7.81 -0.04 9.52
C GLU A 86 7.24 -1.30 10.20
N VAL A 87 6.13 -1.16 10.93
CA VAL A 87 5.57 -2.26 11.73
C VAL A 87 4.97 -3.37 10.87
N LEU A 88 4.44 -3.04 9.70
CA LEU A 88 3.93 -4.02 8.74
C LEU A 88 5.04 -4.76 7.99
N GLY A 89 6.28 -4.32 8.12
CA GLY A 89 7.43 -4.94 7.45
C GLY A 89 7.40 -4.74 5.92
N ILE A 90 6.90 -3.59 5.46
CA ILE A 90 6.76 -3.28 4.03
C ILE A 90 8.13 -3.07 3.38
N ALA A 91 9.13 -2.60 4.14
CA ALA A 91 10.45 -2.29 3.61
C ALA A 91 11.16 -3.51 3.00
N PRO A 92 11.96 -3.31 1.93
CA PRO A 92 12.68 -4.38 1.26
C PRO A 92 13.54 -5.20 2.22
N GLY A 93 13.48 -6.52 2.09
CA GLY A 93 14.24 -7.45 2.93
C GLY A 93 13.72 -7.61 4.36
N LYS A 94 12.71 -6.86 4.78
CA LYS A 94 12.02 -7.11 6.05
C LYS A 94 11.06 -8.29 5.90
N ARG A 95 10.86 -9.02 6.99
CA ARG A 95 9.84 -10.08 7.00
C ARG A 95 8.47 -9.43 7.10
N PRO A 96 7.56 -9.69 6.16
CA PRO A 96 6.19 -9.19 6.24
C PRO A 96 5.51 -9.70 7.51
N LEU A 97 4.77 -8.83 8.18
CA LEU A 97 4.07 -9.18 9.41
C LEU A 97 2.76 -9.92 9.13
N LEU A 98 2.02 -9.44 8.14
CA LEU A 98 0.66 -9.92 7.87
C LEU A 98 0.66 -11.30 7.22
N ASP A 99 1.51 -11.52 6.23
CA ASP A 99 1.71 -12.76 5.49
C ASP A 99 2.99 -13.50 5.97
N ARG A 100 3.11 -13.66 7.29
CA ARG A 100 4.22 -14.36 7.94
C ARG A 100 4.40 -15.81 7.49
N GLU A 101 3.38 -16.37 6.88
CA GLU A 101 3.40 -17.59 6.07
C GLU A 101 3.12 -17.20 4.62
N ALA A 102 3.87 -17.75 3.66
CA ALA A 102 3.67 -17.45 2.25
C ALA A 102 2.24 -17.79 1.79
N ILE A 103 1.55 -16.81 1.21
CA ILE A 103 0.22 -17.00 0.63
C ILE A 103 0.40 -17.18 -0.88
N THR A 104 0.67 -18.41 -1.30
CA THR A 104 0.79 -18.78 -2.71
C THR A 104 -0.58 -18.99 -3.36
N TYR A 105 -0.60 -19.21 -4.67
CA TYR A 105 -1.85 -19.49 -5.42
C TYR A 105 -2.67 -20.64 -4.84
N ASP A 106 -2.01 -21.70 -4.38
CA ASP A 106 -2.68 -22.88 -3.83
C ASP A 106 -2.98 -22.79 -2.32
N SER A 107 -2.58 -21.72 -1.66
CA SER A 107 -2.82 -21.47 -0.24
C SER A 107 -4.31 -21.21 0.04
N ASN A 108 -4.85 -21.78 1.12
CA ASN A 108 -6.17 -21.44 1.65
C ASN A 108 -6.09 -20.34 2.73
N LYS A 109 -4.88 -19.81 3.00
CA LYS A 109 -4.67 -18.77 4.01
C LYS A 109 -5.16 -17.42 3.51
N ARG A 110 -5.60 -16.59 4.44
CA ARG A 110 -5.91 -15.18 4.17
C ARG A 110 -5.43 -14.30 5.33
N VAL A 111 -5.00 -13.11 5.00
CA VAL A 111 -4.67 -12.09 6.00
C VAL A 111 -5.94 -11.58 6.67
N HIS A 112 -5.89 -11.45 7.99
CA HIS A 112 -6.92 -10.79 8.77
C HIS A 112 -6.27 -9.83 9.79
N LEU A 113 -6.39 -8.53 9.54
CA LEU A 113 -5.96 -7.48 10.46
C LEU A 113 -7.16 -6.95 11.25
N VAL A 114 -7.08 -7.03 12.59
CA VAL A 114 -8.08 -6.44 13.48
C VAL A 114 -7.47 -5.22 14.16
N ILE A 115 -8.10 -4.05 14.00
CA ILE A 115 -7.62 -2.78 14.53
C ILE A 115 -8.60 -2.28 15.58
N PHE A 116 -8.10 -1.99 16.78
CA PHE A 116 -8.86 -1.38 17.88
C PHE A 116 -8.50 0.11 18.00
N GLY A 117 -9.51 0.97 17.96
CA GLY A 117 -9.37 2.43 18.02
C GLY A 117 -9.32 3.09 16.65
N THR A 118 -9.62 4.40 16.61
CA THR A 118 -9.81 5.20 15.39
C THR A 118 -8.80 6.34 15.26
N SER A 119 -7.65 6.20 15.90
CA SER A 119 -6.55 7.17 15.80
C SER A 119 -5.98 7.27 14.37
N PRO A 120 -5.22 8.33 14.04
CA PRO A 120 -4.57 8.46 12.73
C PRO A 120 -3.69 7.27 12.34
N ILE A 121 -3.04 6.61 13.32
CA ILE A 121 -2.23 5.41 13.05
C ILE A 121 -3.11 4.20 12.71
N ALA A 122 -4.30 4.07 13.29
CA ALA A 122 -5.25 3.02 12.92
C ALA A 122 -5.64 3.14 11.45
N GLU A 123 -5.90 4.36 10.99
CA GLU A 123 -6.16 4.64 9.57
C GLU A 123 -4.95 4.30 8.70
N SER A 124 -3.72 4.67 9.11
CA SER A 124 -2.51 4.32 8.37
C SER A 124 -2.32 2.82 8.22
N LEU A 125 -2.49 2.06 9.31
CA LEU A 125 -2.40 0.59 9.28
C LEU A 125 -3.44 0.00 8.31
N ALA A 126 -4.69 0.47 8.38
CA ALA A 126 -5.76 0.00 7.51
C ALA A 126 -5.46 0.27 6.03
N ILE A 127 -5.04 1.51 5.69
CA ILE A 127 -4.76 1.91 4.30
C ILE A 127 -3.50 1.25 3.76
N HIS A 128 -2.40 1.16 4.53
CA HIS A 128 -1.20 0.47 4.08
C HIS A 128 -1.44 -1.03 3.91
N THR A 129 -2.26 -1.65 4.76
CA THR A 129 -2.70 -3.04 4.56
C THR A 129 -3.50 -3.18 3.26
N ALA A 130 -4.45 -2.28 3.00
CA ALA A 130 -5.23 -2.29 1.76
C ALA A 130 -4.37 -2.06 0.51
N LEU A 131 -3.25 -1.32 0.60
CA LEU A 131 -2.33 -1.06 -0.52
C LEU A 131 -1.33 -2.19 -0.78
N THR A 132 -1.11 -3.11 0.18
CA THR A 132 0.00 -4.07 0.08
C THR A 132 -0.42 -5.53 0.18
N ALA A 133 -1.54 -5.83 0.83
CA ALA A 133 -1.94 -7.20 1.16
C ALA A 133 -2.82 -7.82 0.05
N HIS A 134 -2.23 -8.02 -1.11
CA HIS A 134 -2.85 -8.61 -2.30
C HIS A 134 -2.19 -9.95 -2.62
N TYR A 135 -2.98 -11.01 -2.76
CA TYR A 135 -2.46 -12.38 -2.83
C TYR A 135 -3.05 -13.18 -3.99
N PRO A 136 -2.24 -14.08 -4.60
CA PRO A 136 -2.65 -14.82 -5.79
C PRO A 136 -3.76 -15.85 -5.56
N ASN A 137 -3.96 -16.33 -4.34
CA ASN A 137 -5.02 -17.27 -4.03
C ASN A 137 -6.43 -16.69 -4.20
N TYR A 138 -6.59 -15.36 -4.13
CA TYR A 138 -7.83 -14.68 -4.48
C TYR A 138 -8.22 -14.89 -5.95
N CYS A 139 -7.27 -14.96 -6.86
CA CYS A 139 -7.54 -15.26 -8.28
C CYS A 139 -8.19 -16.63 -8.46
N ARG A 140 -7.84 -17.59 -7.60
CA ARG A 140 -8.45 -18.93 -7.56
C ARG A 140 -9.79 -18.95 -6.83
N ASP A 141 -9.88 -18.29 -5.68
CA ASP A 141 -11.07 -18.26 -4.83
C ASP A 141 -11.35 -16.86 -4.30
N ARG A 142 -12.35 -16.22 -4.88
CA ARG A 142 -12.77 -14.85 -4.54
C ARG A 142 -13.22 -14.66 -3.07
N ARG A 143 -13.38 -15.74 -2.29
CA ARG A 143 -13.66 -15.69 -0.84
C ARG A 143 -12.41 -15.44 0.00
N LEU A 144 -11.22 -15.64 -0.56
CA LEU A 144 -9.94 -15.47 0.13
C LEU A 144 -9.43 -14.01 0.09
N ARG A 145 -10.34 -13.05 0.32
CA ARG A 145 -10.00 -11.64 0.42
C ARG A 145 -9.20 -11.36 1.68
N THR A 146 -8.27 -10.43 1.59
CA THR A 146 -7.68 -9.81 2.78
C THR A 146 -8.77 -9.10 3.56
N ARG A 147 -8.87 -9.41 4.86
CA ARG A 147 -9.87 -8.83 5.75
C ARG A 147 -9.27 -7.79 6.67
N ILE A 148 -9.90 -6.62 6.72
CA ILE A 148 -9.59 -5.56 7.66
C ILE A 148 -10.83 -5.37 8.55
N THR A 149 -10.70 -5.74 9.82
CA THR A 149 -11.73 -5.50 10.83
C THR A 149 -11.33 -4.31 11.68
N TRP A 150 -12.18 -3.31 11.75
CA TRP A 150 -11.93 -2.10 12.52
C TRP A 150 -12.96 -1.95 13.63
N VAL A 151 -12.50 -1.87 14.88
CA VAL A 151 -13.32 -1.86 16.09
C VAL A 151 -13.26 -0.49 16.75
N ALA A 152 -14.41 0.12 17.02
CA ALA A 152 -14.55 1.38 17.75
C ALA A 152 -15.73 1.33 18.72
N ASP A 153 -15.68 2.16 19.75
CA ASP A 153 -16.75 2.23 20.76
C ASP A 153 -18.08 2.74 20.17
N ASP A 154 -18.02 3.68 19.20
CA ASP A 154 -19.17 4.25 18.49
C ASP A 154 -18.92 4.22 16.97
N LYS A 155 -19.90 3.73 16.21
CA LYS A 155 -19.85 3.70 14.74
C LYS A 155 -19.65 5.07 14.09
N LYS A 156 -19.97 6.17 14.79
CA LYS A 156 -19.75 7.53 14.28
C LYS A 156 -18.27 7.82 14.07
N GLU A 157 -17.38 7.16 14.80
CA GLU A 157 -15.94 7.31 14.66
C GLU A 157 -15.42 6.87 13.28
N PHE A 158 -16.21 6.05 12.55
CA PHE A 158 -15.87 5.62 11.19
C PHE A 158 -16.34 6.61 10.10
N TYR A 159 -17.14 7.65 10.44
CA TYR A 159 -17.76 8.49 9.40
C TYR A 159 -16.76 9.25 8.56
N ASP A 160 -15.76 9.85 9.18
CA ASP A 160 -14.73 10.62 8.45
C ASP A 160 -13.91 9.73 7.53
N PHE A 161 -13.55 8.54 7.98
CA PHE A 161 -12.89 7.53 7.17
C PHE A 161 -13.79 7.08 6.00
N ALA A 162 -15.04 6.75 6.27
CA ALA A 162 -15.97 6.30 5.26
C ALA A 162 -16.26 7.36 4.19
N GLN A 163 -16.29 8.64 4.57
CA GLN A 163 -16.44 9.73 3.61
C GLN A 163 -15.18 9.92 2.76
N ARG A 164 -14.02 9.87 3.39
CA ARG A 164 -12.72 10.06 2.72
C ARG A 164 -12.43 8.96 1.69
N TYR A 165 -12.69 7.72 2.05
CA TYR A 165 -12.44 6.54 1.21
C TYR A 165 -13.71 5.93 0.63
N ARG A 166 -14.68 6.78 0.33
CA ARG A 166 -15.98 6.37 -0.20
C ARG A 166 -15.84 5.53 -1.46
N GLY A 167 -14.93 5.91 -2.38
CA GLY A 167 -14.67 5.18 -3.62
C GLY A 167 -14.27 3.72 -3.35
N LEU A 168 -13.35 3.51 -2.41
CA LEU A 168 -12.93 2.17 -1.99
C LEU A 168 -14.08 1.39 -1.34
N LEU A 169 -14.71 1.96 -0.31
CA LEU A 169 -15.71 1.25 0.49
C LEU A 169 -17.00 0.91 -0.29
N GLU A 170 -17.35 1.69 -1.30
CA GLU A 170 -18.49 1.40 -2.18
C GLU A 170 -18.21 0.25 -3.16
N ASN A 171 -16.95 -0.09 -3.41
CA ASN A 171 -16.52 -1.15 -4.32
C ASN A 171 -15.97 -2.40 -3.60
N CYS A 172 -15.97 -2.41 -2.25
CA CYS A 172 -15.57 -3.55 -1.44
C CYS A 172 -16.78 -4.24 -0.81
N TYR A 173 -16.64 -5.54 -0.52
CA TYR A 173 -17.52 -6.18 0.46
C TYR A 173 -17.29 -5.56 1.84
N ARG A 174 -18.39 -5.22 2.50
CA ARG A 174 -18.36 -4.58 3.80
C ARG A 174 -19.38 -5.21 4.75
N ARG A 175 -19.00 -5.34 6.02
CA ARG A 175 -19.88 -5.74 7.10
C ARG A 175 -19.90 -4.65 8.16
N ASN A 176 -21.09 -4.20 8.56
CA ASN A 176 -21.29 -3.38 9.74
C ASN A 176 -21.80 -4.30 10.86
N ILE A 177 -21.10 -4.33 11.96
CA ILE A 177 -21.37 -5.24 13.08
C ILE A 177 -21.65 -4.39 14.32
N THR A 178 -22.82 -4.56 14.90
CA THR A 178 -23.18 -3.95 16.19
C THR A 178 -23.29 -5.04 17.24
N LEU A 179 -22.60 -4.84 18.36
CA LEU A 179 -22.57 -5.77 19.49
C LEU A 179 -23.48 -5.25 20.61
N THR A 180 -24.52 -6.00 20.95
CA THR A 180 -25.46 -5.64 22.02
C THR A 180 -25.54 -6.78 23.03
N GLY A 181 -24.86 -6.63 24.16
CA GLY A 181 -24.74 -7.73 25.12
C GLY A 181 -24.03 -8.94 24.50
N ASP A 182 -24.70 -10.08 24.48
CA ASP A 182 -24.19 -11.30 23.84
C ASP A 182 -24.65 -11.45 22.37
N ASP A 183 -25.46 -10.52 21.87
CA ASP A 183 -26.01 -10.55 20.50
C ASP A 183 -25.11 -9.84 19.51
N ILE A 184 -25.10 -10.34 18.28
CA ILE A 184 -24.36 -9.78 17.15
C ILE A 184 -25.33 -9.48 16.02
N ALA A 185 -25.55 -8.21 15.73
CA ALA A 185 -26.25 -7.78 14.54
C ALA A 185 -25.23 -7.50 13.43
N THR A 186 -25.42 -8.12 12.25
CA THR A 186 -24.52 -7.95 11.10
C THR A 186 -25.32 -7.50 9.88
N GLU A 187 -24.97 -6.35 9.36
CA GLU A 187 -25.41 -5.87 8.05
C GLU A 187 -24.31 -6.14 7.03
N VAL A 188 -24.64 -6.88 5.96
CA VAL A 188 -23.69 -7.19 4.86
C VAL A 188 -24.01 -6.29 3.69
N LEU A 189 -23.02 -5.56 3.23
CA LEU A 189 -23.09 -4.65 2.09
C LEU A 189 -22.20 -5.19 0.96
N ALA A 190 -22.81 -5.54 -0.15
CA ALA A 190 -22.09 -5.91 -1.36
C ALA A 190 -21.53 -4.66 -2.08
N PRO A 191 -20.51 -4.82 -2.94
CA PRO A 191 -20.05 -3.74 -3.81
C PRO A 191 -21.22 -3.16 -4.64
N LYS A 192 -21.29 -1.84 -4.78
CA LYS A 192 -22.39 -1.20 -5.50
C LYS A 192 -22.52 -1.65 -6.95
N ASN A 193 -21.41 -1.92 -7.61
CA ASN A 193 -21.36 -2.27 -9.01
C ASN A 193 -21.36 -3.80 -9.27
N ILE A 194 -21.67 -4.62 -8.26
CA ILE A 194 -21.69 -6.08 -8.41
C ILE A 194 -22.74 -6.53 -9.45
N ALA A 195 -23.81 -5.77 -9.60
CA ALA A 195 -24.84 -6.04 -10.62
C ALA A 195 -24.29 -5.89 -12.05
N ASP A 196 -23.25 -5.09 -12.24
CA ASP A 196 -22.52 -4.91 -13.50
C ASP A 196 -21.36 -5.91 -13.67
N GLY A 197 -21.22 -6.89 -12.76
CA GLY A 197 -20.12 -7.87 -12.76
C GLY A 197 -18.81 -7.36 -12.17
N LEU A 198 -18.79 -6.17 -11.60
CA LEU A 198 -17.58 -5.49 -11.13
C LEU A 198 -17.17 -5.92 -9.71
N ASP A 199 -16.94 -7.22 -9.49
CA ASP A 199 -16.34 -7.77 -8.27
C ASP A 199 -14.84 -7.99 -8.49
N PHE A 200 -14.06 -6.90 -8.35
CA PHE A 200 -12.62 -6.88 -8.67
C PHE A 200 -11.73 -6.53 -7.48
N VAL A 201 -12.31 -6.21 -6.31
CA VAL A 201 -11.53 -5.81 -5.13
C VAL A 201 -11.31 -7.01 -4.21
N ASP A 202 -10.05 -7.30 -3.93
CA ASP A 202 -9.59 -8.43 -3.10
C ASP A 202 -9.44 -8.08 -1.61
N ILE A 203 -9.96 -6.91 -1.20
CA ILE A 203 -10.02 -6.45 0.18
C ILE A 203 -11.47 -6.42 0.66
N GLU A 204 -11.74 -6.92 1.86
CA GLU A 204 -13.04 -6.79 2.53
C GLU A 204 -12.92 -6.07 3.87
N TRP A 205 -13.96 -5.33 4.25
CA TRP A 205 -13.98 -4.52 5.46
C TRP A 205 -15.04 -4.99 6.45
N GLU A 206 -14.70 -5.00 7.74
CA GLU A 206 -15.66 -5.15 8.83
C GLU A 206 -15.52 -3.94 9.77
N PHE A 207 -16.61 -3.22 10.00
CA PHE A 207 -16.70 -2.14 11.00
C PHE A 207 -17.51 -2.66 12.19
N VAL A 208 -16.86 -2.72 13.35
CA VAL A 208 -17.44 -3.29 14.56
C VAL A 208 -17.65 -2.17 15.57
N GLU A 209 -18.92 -1.93 15.95
CA GLU A 209 -19.28 -1.06 17.06
C GLU A 209 -19.24 -1.87 18.36
N GLY A 210 -18.28 -1.57 19.24
CA GLY A 210 -18.05 -2.26 20.50
C GLY A 210 -16.59 -2.18 20.95
N ASN A 211 -16.26 -2.92 22.00
CA ASN A 211 -14.91 -2.99 22.56
C ASN A 211 -14.58 -4.39 23.08
N ILE A 212 -13.33 -4.60 23.51
CA ILE A 212 -12.85 -5.91 23.96
C ILE A 212 -13.58 -6.47 25.19
N ALA A 213 -14.24 -5.62 26.00
CA ALA A 213 -15.02 -6.09 27.14
C ALA A 213 -16.31 -6.83 26.72
N ASN A 214 -16.73 -6.69 25.46
CA ASN A 214 -17.89 -7.39 24.92
C ASN A 214 -17.58 -8.87 24.70
N LYS A 215 -18.35 -9.77 25.36
CA LYS A 215 -18.16 -11.22 25.27
C LYS A 215 -18.32 -11.77 23.85
N ALA A 216 -19.26 -11.20 23.07
CA ALA A 216 -19.47 -11.63 21.69
C ALA A 216 -18.24 -11.34 20.82
N LEU A 217 -17.55 -10.21 21.04
CA LEU A 217 -16.30 -9.89 20.37
C LEU A 217 -15.16 -10.83 20.82
N GLN A 218 -15.06 -11.11 22.12
CA GLN A 218 -14.07 -12.08 22.64
C GLN A 218 -14.26 -13.46 22.02
N HIS A 219 -15.50 -13.96 21.92
CA HIS A 219 -15.80 -15.22 21.24
C HIS A 219 -15.44 -15.16 19.75
N LYS A 220 -15.68 -14.01 19.08
CA LYS A 220 -15.33 -13.82 17.68
C LYS A 220 -13.81 -13.85 17.48
N LEU A 221 -13.04 -13.17 18.33
CA LEU A 221 -11.57 -13.21 18.32
C LEU A 221 -11.04 -14.63 18.54
N SER A 222 -11.58 -15.37 19.51
CA SER A 222 -11.21 -16.76 19.77
C SER A 222 -11.51 -17.66 18.55
N ARG A 223 -12.63 -17.48 17.88
CA ARG A 223 -12.94 -18.22 16.64
C ARG A 223 -11.96 -17.90 15.52
N TRP A 224 -11.60 -16.63 15.33
CA TRP A 224 -10.63 -16.21 14.32
C TRP A 224 -9.22 -16.75 14.60
N GLN A 225 -8.82 -16.80 15.90
CA GLN A 225 -7.55 -17.39 16.31
C GLN A 225 -7.48 -18.90 15.99
N ASN A 226 -8.59 -19.60 16.17
CA ASN A 226 -8.67 -21.06 15.96
C ASN A 226 -8.98 -21.42 14.49
N ASP A 227 -9.19 -20.46 13.63
CA ASP A 227 -9.39 -20.67 12.20
C ASP A 227 -8.03 -20.75 11.51
N GLU A 228 -7.59 -21.94 11.19
CA GLU A 228 -6.29 -22.21 10.56
C GLU A 228 -6.11 -21.52 9.20
N GLU A 229 -7.20 -21.11 8.55
CA GLU A 229 -7.13 -20.39 7.28
C GLU A 229 -6.82 -18.89 7.49
N GLN A 230 -6.86 -18.37 8.72
CA GLN A 230 -6.63 -16.95 9.00
C GLN A 230 -5.22 -16.69 9.55
N LEU A 231 -4.49 -15.80 8.89
CA LEU A 231 -3.29 -15.18 9.44
C LEU A 231 -3.71 -13.94 10.22
N LEU A 232 -4.20 -14.18 11.46
CA LEU A 232 -4.74 -13.12 12.32
C LEU A 232 -3.62 -12.27 12.91
N THR A 233 -3.77 -10.95 12.82
CA THR A 233 -2.95 -9.93 13.51
C THR A 233 -3.88 -8.93 14.18
N VAL A 234 -3.57 -8.50 15.39
CA VAL A 234 -4.36 -7.53 16.15
C VAL A 234 -3.52 -6.27 16.40
N ALA A 235 -4.11 -5.09 16.26
CA ALA A 235 -3.46 -3.82 16.53
C ALA A 235 -4.29 -2.99 17.52
N TYR A 236 -3.66 -2.52 18.61
CA TYR A 236 -4.25 -1.59 19.56
C TYR A 236 -3.74 -0.18 19.29
N CYS A 237 -4.64 0.71 18.88
CA CYS A 237 -4.36 2.07 18.40
C CYS A 237 -5.12 3.15 19.18
N TYR A 238 -5.52 2.90 20.40
CA TYR A 238 -6.04 3.89 21.35
C TYR A 238 -4.91 4.68 22.03
N ALA A 239 -5.24 5.42 23.09
CA ALA A 239 -4.22 5.95 23.99
C ALA A 239 -3.46 4.81 24.71
N TYR A 240 -2.16 5.01 24.96
CA TYR A 240 -1.25 3.97 25.45
C TYR A 240 -1.77 3.18 26.68
N VAL A 241 -2.30 3.87 27.70
CA VAL A 241 -2.82 3.20 28.91
C VAL A 241 -3.96 2.25 28.59
N ARG A 242 -4.86 2.65 27.69
CA ARG A 242 -5.96 1.81 27.24
C ARG A 242 -5.46 0.62 26.44
N ASN A 243 -4.52 0.84 25.52
CA ASN A 243 -3.90 -0.20 24.71
C ASN A 243 -3.29 -1.29 25.58
N MET A 244 -2.53 -0.90 26.60
CA MET A 244 -1.91 -1.83 27.52
C MET A 244 -2.97 -2.64 28.30
N ASN A 245 -3.97 -1.99 28.85
CA ASN A 245 -5.03 -2.64 29.64
C ASN A 245 -5.83 -3.64 28.78
N GLU A 246 -6.20 -3.26 27.56
CA GLU A 246 -6.95 -4.14 26.67
C GLU A 246 -6.11 -5.32 26.16
N MET A 247 -4.84 -5.09 25.86
CA MET A 247 -3.91 -6.16 25.50
C MET A 247 -3.73 -7.16 26.66
N LEU A 248 -3.59 -6.68 27.91
CA LEU A 248 -3.47 -7.54 29.10
C LEU A 248 -4.77 -8.32 29.39
N ALA A 249 -5.92 -7.82 28.96
CA ALA A 249 -7.22 -8.49 29.10
C ALA A 249 -7.42 -9.66 28.09
N LEU A 250 -6.59 -9.75 27.04
CA LEU A 250 -6.64 -10.88 26.12
C LEU A 250 -6.26 -12.19 26.83
N PRO A 251 -6.84 -13.35 26.45
CA PRO A 251 -6.41 -14.66 26.97
C PRO A 251 -4.92 -14.91 26.70
N ARG A 252 -4.27 -15.64 27.61
CA ARG A 252 -2.84 -15.97 27.51
C ARG A 252 -2.52 -16.67 26.19
N GLU A 253 -3.32 -17.67 25.84
CA GLU A 253 -3.18 -18.47 24.61
C GLU A 253 -3.27 -17.58 23.37
N PHE A 254 -4.10 -16.55 23.41
CA PHE A 254 -4.23 -15.57 22.32
C PHE A 254 -2.93 -14.76 22.18
N ARG A 255 -2.40 -14.20 23.27
CA ARG A 255 -1.15 -13.40 23.26
C ARG A 255 0.09 -14.21 22.84
N GLN A 256 0.08 -15.51 23.07
CA GLN A 256 1.17 -16.42 22.65
C GLN A 256 1.12 -16.78 21.15
N ALA A 257 -0.08 -16.83 20.57
CA ALA A 257 -0.29 -17.32 19.20
C ALA A 257 -0.41 -16.21 18.15
N VAL A 258 -1.00 -15.05 18.52
CA VAL A 258 -1.37 -13.98 17.59
C VAL A 258 -0.41 -12.79 17.76
N PRO A 259 0.18 -12.26 16.67
CA PRO A 259 0.90 -10.99 16.73
C PRO A 259 -0.02 -9.85 17.19
N VAL A 260 0.41 -9.14 18.24
CA VAL A 260 -0.30 -8.02 18.82
C VAL A 260 0.54 -6.76 18.68
N LEU A 261 0.13 -5.85 17.79
CA LEU A 261 0.73 -4.54 17.63
C LEU A 261 0.21 -3.62 18.73
N LEU A 262 1.12 -3.02 19.47
CA LEU A 262 0.77 -2.14 20.58
C LEU A 262 1.33 -0.74 20.34
N LEU A 263 0.45 0.23 20.05
CA LEU A 263 0.86 1.63 19.96
C LEU A 263 1.31 2.12 21.34
N CYS A 264 2.54 2.62 21.42
CA CYS A 264 3.12 3.13 22.66
C CYS A 264 4.04 4.33 22.41
N ASP A 265 4.11 5.22 23.41
CA ASP A 265 5.02 6.38 23.36
C ASP A 265 6.47 5.97 23.67
N ASP A 266 6.63 4.88 24.47
CA ASP A 266 7.91 4.31 24.90
C ASP A 266 7.72 2.78 25.05
N ASN A 267 8.73 2.02 24.69
CA ASN A 267 8.67 0.57 24.64
C ASN A 267 9.15 -0.14 25.91
N THR A 268 9.64 0.58 26.93
CA THR A 268 10.29 0.00 28.12
C THR A 268 9.42 -1.04 28.81
N ALA A 269 8.13 -0.72 29.03
CA ALA A 269 7.21 -1.65 29.69
C ALA A 269 6.95 -2.90 28.83
N VAL A 270 6.83 -2.74 27.52
CA VAL A 270 6.59 -3.85 26.58
C VAL A 270 7.83 -4.74 26.49
N GLU A 271 9.04 -4.18 26.41
CA GLU A 271 10.28 -4.94 26.39
C GLU A 271 10.47 -5.75 27.68
N PHE A 272 10.07 -5.18 28.83
CA PHE A 272 10.07 -5.91 30.09
C PHE A 272 9.11 -7.10 30.07
N LEU A 273 7.88 -6.93 29.54
CA LEU A 273 6.91 -8.02 29.40
C LEU A 273 7.38 -9.10 28.43
N ARG A 274 8.02 -8.72 27.32
CA ARG A 274 8.53 -9.64 26.29
C ARG A 274 9.64 -10.57 26.78
N ALA A 275 10.22 -10.32 27.95
CA ALA A 275 11.10 -11.27 28.63
C ALA A 275 10.37 -12.58 29.00
N SER A 276 9.04 -12.55 29.08
CA SER A 276 8.18 -13.74 29.23
C SER A 276 7.68 -14.23 27.88
N ASP A 277 7.65 -15.56 27.69
CA ASP A 277 7.10 -16.19 26.49
C ASP A 277 5.65 -15.81 26.21
N GLU A 278 4.91 -15.44 27.24
CA GLU A 278 3.52 -15.02 27.14
C GLU A 278 3.31 -13.77 26.27
N TYR A 279 4.30 -12.87 26.24
CA TYR A 279 4.21 -11.58 25.53
C TYR A 279 5.18 -11.50 24.34
N ARG A 280 5.78 -12.62 23.93
CA ARG A 280 6.75 -12.64 22.81
C ARG A 280 6.16 -12.09 21.51
N GLN A 281 4.87 -12.29 21.28
CA GLN A 281 4.15 -11.83 20.08
C GLN A 281 3.67 -10.37 20.17
N VAL A 282 3.92 -9.67 21.30
CA VAL A 282 3.58 -8.25 21.43
C VAL A 282 4.67 -7.41 20.79
N ILE A 283 4.30 -6.57 19.84
CA ILE A 283 5.19 -5.74 19.02
C ILE A 283 4.88 -4.28 19.31
N PRO A 284 5.77 -3.55 20.04
CA PRO A 284 5.59 -2.14 20.27
C PRO A 284 5.89 -1.35 19.00
N PHE A 285 5.15 -0.28 18.75
CA PHE A 285 5.37 0.63 17.63
C PHE A 285 4.90 2.05 17.93
N GLY A 286 5.27 3.02 17.09
CA GLY A 286 4.81 4.40 17.18
C GLY A 286 5.58 5.27 18.17
N MET A 287 6.78 4.84 18.61
CA MET A 287 7.62 5.62 19.52
C MET A 287 8.04 6.94 18.87
N LYS A 288 7.81 8.05 19.58
CA LYS A 288 8.07 9.41 19.07
C LYS A 288 9.55 9.69 18.81
N ASP A 289 10.43 9.08 19.61
CA ASP A 289 11.87 9.28 19.53
C ASP A 289 12.57 8.29 18.59
N ALA A 290 11.82 7.36 17.97
CA ALA A 290 12.38 6.46 16.97
C ALA A 290 12.84 7.22 15.73
N ALA A 291 13.93 6.76 15.13
CA ALA A 291 14.38 7.27 13.83
C ALA A 291 13.27 7.10 12.79
N LEU A 292 13.12 8.10 11.92
CA LEU A 292 12.16 7.98 10.81
C LEU A 292 12.61 6.86 9.87
N PRO A 293 11.70 5.97 9.44
CA PRO A 293 12.01 4.96 8.44
C PRO A 293 12.56 5.59 7.16
N ASP A 294 13.63 5.00 6.64
CA ASP A 294 14.22 5.43 5.37
C ASP A 294 13.37 4.93 4.20
N ILE A 295 12.84 5.87 3.41
CA ILE A 295 12.08 5.55 2.19
C ILE A 295 12.92 5.51 0.91
N SER A 296 14.23 5.71 1.01
CA SER A 296 15.12 5.78 -0.17
C SER A 296 15.12 4.48 -0.99
N SER A 297 15.01 3.33 -0.34
CA SER A 297 14.88 2.03 -1.00
C SER A 297 13.61 1.94 -1.84
N PHE A 298 12.49 2.46 -1.36
CA PHE A 298 11.25 2.52 -2.13
C PHE A 298 11.35 3.47 -3.32
N ILE A 299 12.02 4.61 -3.16
CA ILE A 299 12.28 5.52 -4.29
C ILE A 299 13.13 4.82 -5.35
N ARG A 300 14.14 4.06 -4.94
CA ARG A 300 14.98 3.31 -5.89
C ARG A 300 14.19 2.25 -6.64
N MET A 301 13.37 1.46 -5.95
CA MET A 301 12.46 0.51 -6.60
C MET A 301 11.48 1.22 -7.53
N ALA A 302 10.88 2.34 -7.11
CA ALA A 302 9.97 3.12 -7.92
C ALA A 302 10.64 3.69 -9.18
N GLN A 303 11.92 4.06 -9.13
CA GLN A 303 12.70 4.44 -10.30
C GLN A 303 12.87 3.26 -11.27
N CYS A 304 13.14 2.05 -10.77
CA CYS A 304 13.22 0.85 -11.60
C CYS A 304 11.86 0.50 -12.22
N ILE A 305 10.77 0.63 -11.47
CA ILE A 305 9.40 0.44 -11.95
C ILE A 305 9.08 1.43 -13.07
N ASN A 306 9.39 2.72 -12.88
CA ASN A 306 9.21 3.74 -13.90
C ASN A 306 10.05 3.45 -15.16
N TYR A 307 11.28 2.98 -15.00
CA TYR A 307 12.13 2.56 -16.11
C TYR A 307 11.50 1.40 -16.88
N ALA A 308 11.08 0.35 -16.17
CA ALA A 308 10.45 -0.82 -16.76
C ALA A 308 9.20 -0.43 -17.57
N TYR A 309 8.31 0.36 -16.97
CA TYR A 309 7.10 0.82 -17.62
C TYR A 309 7.37 1.59 -18.92
N ASN A 310 8.39 2.43 -18.95
CA ASN A 310 8.71 3.27 -20.12
C ASN A 310 9.60 2.56 -21.17
N THR A 311 10.19 1.42 -20.85
CA THR A 311 11.12 0.69 -21.74
C THR A 311 10.61 -0.67 -22.18
N MET A 312 9.46 -1.12 -21.65
CA MET A 312 8.85 -2.38 -22.08
C MET A 312 8.52 -2.32 -23.58
N ARG A 313 8.67 -3.46 -24.25
CA ARG A 313 8.40 -3.60 -25.68
C ARG A 313 7.46 -4.78 -25.90
N LEU A 314 6.62 -4.67 -26.90
CA LEU A 314 5.91 -5.83 -27.41
C LEU A 314 6.86 -6.70 -28.20
N THR A 315 6.76 -8.01 -28.03
CA THR A 315 7.46 -8.97 -28.87
C THR A 315 6.90 -8.92 -30.29
N SER A 316 7.74 -9.20 -31.28
CA SER A 316 7.31 -9.26 -32.67
C SER A 316 6.26 -10.35 -32.90
N GLU A 317 5.45 -10.24 -33.97
CA GLU A 317 4.48 -11.29 -34.33
C GLU A 317 5.16 -12.66 -34.54
N GLU A 318 6.38 -12.69 -35.10
CA GLU A 318 7.16 -13.92 -35.28
C GLU A 318 7.54 -14.56 -33.94
N GLU A 319 7.98 -13.77 -32.95
CA GLU A 319 8.29 -14.26 -31.60
C GLU A 319 7.03 -14.76 -30.88
N GLN A 320 5.91 -14.07 -31.06
CA GLN A 320 4.61 -14.52 -30.50
C GLN A 320 4.14 -15.84 -31.11
N MET A 321 4.30 -16.02 -32.42
CA MET A 321 3.99 -17.27 -33.11
C MET A 321 4.86 -18.45 -32.65
N MET A 322 6.09 -18.18 -32.21
CA MET A 322 7.00 -19.18 -31.60
C MET A 322 6.75 -19.42 -30.12
N GLY A 323 5.71 -18.82 -29.52
CA GLY A 323 5.40 -18.95 -28.11
C GLY A 323 6.25 -18.07 -27.19
N ALA A 324 6.94 -17.06 -27.75
CA ALA A 324 7.69 -16.10 -26.96
C ALA A 324 6.77 -15.16 -26.16
N VAL A 325 7.33 -14.50 -25.15
CA VAL A 325 6.59 -13.58 -24.27
C VAL A 325 6.04 -12.39 -25.05
N LYS A 326 4.80 -12.00 -24.75
CA LYS A 326 4.15 -10.86 -25.40
C LYS A 326 4.77 -9.51 -25.01
N VAL A 327 5.39 -9.43 -23.85
CA VAL A 327 6.06 -8.23 -23.34
C VAL A 327 7.50 -8.56 -23.01
N ALA A 328 8.43 -7.89 -23.68
CA ALA A 328 9.84 -7.93 -23.36
C ALA A 328 10.20 -6.78 -22.42
N VAL A 329 10.97 -7.08 -21.38
CA VAL A 329 11.43 -6.12 -20.38
C VAL A 329 12.96 -6.13 -20.29
N ALA A 330 13.52 -5.08 -19.64
CA ALA A 330 14.95 -5.02 -19.38
C ALA A 330 15.38 -6.21 -18.49
N THR A 331 16.50 -6.82 -18.81
CA THR A 331 17.10 -7.96 -18.09
C THR A 331 18.25 -7.55 -17.18
N GLU A 332 18.70 -6.30 -17.29
CA GLU A 332 19.80 -5.74 -16.51
C GLU A 332 19.35 -4.49 -15.76
N VAL A 333 19.87 -4.31 -14.54
CA VAL A 333 19.63 -3.08 -13.77
C VAL A 333 20.33 -1.94 -14.49
N PRO A 334 19.58 -0.90 -14.92
CA PRO A 334 20.19 0.23 -15.58
C PRO A 334 21.07 1.02 -14.61
N GLU A 335 22.06 1.73 -15.18
CA GLU A 335 22.90 2.62 -14.40
C GLU A 335 22.07 3.65 -13.62
N THR A 336 22.56 4.05 -12.46
CA THR A 336 21.86 4.99 -11.57
C THR A 336 21.53 6.31 -12.27
N ASP A 337 22.42 6.78 -13.15
CA ASP A 337 22.22 8.04 -13.88
C ASP A 337 21.07 7.95 -14.88
N ILE A 338 20.86 6.80 -15.53
CA ILE A 338 19.72 6.54 -16.43
C ILE A 338 18.42 6.57 -15.64
N LEU A 339 18.38 5.85 -14.53
CA LEU A 339 17.18 5.83 -13.66
C LEU A 339 16.82 7.24 -13.16
N GLN A 340 17.82 7.99 -12.71
CA GLN A 340 17.62 9.35 -12.22
C GLN A 340 17.18 10.30 -13.36
N GLN A 341 17.75 10.17 -14.56
CA GLN A 341 17.35 10.97 -15.72
C GLN A 341 15.89 10.73 -16.09
N MET A 342 15.46 9.47 -16.13
CA MET A 342 14.07 9.13 -16.42
C MET A 342 13.12 9.58 -15.30
N TRP A 343 13.55 9.47 -14.04
CA TRP A 343 12.80 9.95 -12.89
C TRP A 343 12.64 11.48 -12.88
N ASN A 344 13.65 12.19 -13.40
CA ASN A 344 13.62 13.65 -13.53
C ASN A 344 12.84 14.15 -14.76
N ASN A 345 12.27 13.26 -15.57
CA ASN A 345 11.47 13.65 -16.73
C ASN A 345 10.33 14.60 -16.29
N PRO A 346 10.19 15.78 -16.89
CA PRO A 346 9.13 16.75 -16.52
C PRO A 346 7.70 16.22 -16.79
N LYS A 347 7.54 15.20 -17.62
CA LYS A 347 6.25 14.53 -17.85
C LYS A 347 5.89 13.52 -16.76
N LEU A 348 6.84 13.16 -15.91
CA LEU A 348 6.60 12.28 -14.75
C LEU A 348 6.10 13.15 -13.59
N THR A 349 4.78 13.20 -13.42
CA THR A 349 4.12 14.00 -12.38
C THR A 349 4.32 13.41 -11.00
N THR A 350 4.09 14.21 -9.96
CA THR A 350 4.12 13.74 -8.55
C THR A 350 3.18 12.55 -8.34
N ALA A 351 1.98 12.60 -8.89
CA ALA A 351 1.02 11.49 -8.83
C ALA A 351 1.58 10.20 -9.44
N LYS A 352 2.21 10.26 -10.62
CA LYS A 352 2.84 9.10 -11.25
C LYS A 352 4.03 8.56 -10.45
N ARG A 353 4.82 9.42 -9.80
CA ARG A 353 5.89 8.98 -8.90
C ARG A 353 5.32 8.22 -7.72
N TRP A 354 4.24 8.72 -7.11
CA TRP A 354 3.58 8.04 -6.01
C TRP A 354 2.95 6.71 -6.41
N SER A 355 2.38 6.58 -7.62
CA SER A 355 1.88 5.29 -8.12
C SER A 355 3.02 4.26 -8.22
N ASN A 356 4.19 4.64 -8.73
CA ASN A 356 5.37 3.77 -8.72
C ASN A 356 5.84 3.41 -7.29
N ILE A 357 5.73 4.33 -6.33
CA ILE A 357 6.07 4.08 -4.91
C ILE A 357 5.06 3.12 -4.28
N TYR A 358 3.77 3.27 -4.55
CA TYR A 358 2.74 2.33 -4.06
C TYR A 358 2.95 0.91 -4.63
N ASN A 359 3.34 0.79 -5.89
CA ASN A 359 3.75 -0.50 -6.45
C ASN A 359 4.97 -1.05 -5.69
N ALA A 360 5.99 -0.23 -5.43
CA ALA A 360 7.16 -0.62 -4.68
C ALA A 360 6.84 -1.14 -3.27
N PHE A 361 5.79 -0.64 -2.60
CA PHE A 361 5.34 -1.14 -1.30
C PHE A 361 4.87 -2.59 -1.33
N SER A 362 4.37 -3.09 -2.45
CA SER A 362 3.87 -4.46 -2.59
C SER A 362 4.93 -5.47 -3.07
N VAL A 363 6.14 -5.03 -3.39
CA VAL A 363 7.20 -5.93 -3.89
C VAL A 363 7.51 -7.04 -2.90
N ASN A 364 7.61 -6.71 -1.62
CA ASN A 364 7.89 -7.68 -0.55
C ASN A 364 6.80 -8.76 -0.47
N THR A 365 5.53 -8.37 -0.52
CA THR A 365 4.37 -9.28 -0.55
C THR A 365 4.37 -10.18 -1.78
N LYS A 366 4.66 -9.62 -2.98
CA LYS A 366 4.76 -10.40 -4.22
C LYS A 366 5.88 -11.45 -4.15
N MET A 367 7.05 -11.07 -3.61
CA MET A 367 8.17 -12.00 -3.40
C MET A 367 7.78 -13.13 -2.44
N ASN A 368 7.13 -12.79 -1.33
CA ASN A 368 6.67 -13.78 -0.35
C ASN A 368 5.61 -14.72 -0.95
N SER A 369 4.72 -14.22 -1.82
CA SER A 369 3.71 -15.05 -2.52
C SER A 369 4.31 -16.08 -3.49
N LEU A 370 5.55 -15.87 -3.91
CA LEU A 370 6.33 -16.85 -4.67
C LEU A 370 7.10 -17.83 -3.79
N GLY A 371 6.98 -17.73 -2.46
CA GLY A 371 7.80 -18.49 -1.50
C GLY A 371 9.26 -18.03 -1.45
N LEU A 372 9.56 -16.82 -1.93
CA LEU A 372 10.89 -16.23 -1.94
C LEU A 372 11.05 -15.37 -0.69
N ASP A 373 11.83 -15.85 0.25
CA ASP A 373 12.14 -15.10 1.47
C ASP A 373 13.17 -13.98 1.25
N SER A 374 13.42 -13.20 2.29
CA SER A 374 14.37 -12.08 2.24
C SER A 374 15.81 -12.47 1.85
N THR A 375 16.19 -13.74 1.95
CA THR A 375 17.52 -14.21 1.57
C THR A 375 17.71 -14.24 0.04
N ARG A 376 16.60 -14.24 -0.70
CA ARG A 376 16.60 -14.22 -2.19
C ARG A 376 16.71 -12.81 -2.76
N TRP A 377 16.55 -11.77 -1.94
CA TRP A 377 16.86 -10.41 -2.36
C TRP A 377 18.34 -10.31 -2.76
N GLY A 378 18.61 -9.70 -3.91
CA GLY A 378 19.97 -9.60 -4.44
C GLY A 378 20.45 -10.82 -5.24
N THR A 379 19.59 -11.80 -5.47
CA THR A 379 19.79 -12.82 -6.48
C THR A 379 18.79 -12.62 -7.59
N LEU A 380 19.26 -12.61 -8.85
CA LEU A 380 18.36 -12.64 -10.00
C LEU A 380 17.65 -14.00 -10.01
N PHE A 381 16.34 -13.97 -10.11
CA PHE A 381 15.50 -15.15 -10.29
C PHE A 381 14.67 -14.98 -11.56
N SER A 382 14.15 -16.05 -12.09
CA SER A 382 13.24 -16.02 -13.24
C SER A 382 11.84 -16.41 -12.81
N LEU A 383 10.85 -15.76 -13.41
CA LEU A 383 9.44 -16.13 -13.28
C LEU A 383 9.05 -17.03 -14.46
N ASN A 384 8.31 -18.10 -14.17
CA ASN A 384 7.66 -18.86 -15.21
C ASN A 384 6.36 -18.19 -15.67
N ASP A 385 5.79 -18.61 -16.79
CA ASP A 385 4.60 -17.93 -17.37
C ASP A 385 3.39 -17.97 -16.45
N ARG A 386 3.18 -19.06 -15.69
CA ARG A 386 2.09 -19.17 -14.71
C ARG A 386 2.26 -18.17 -13.56
N GLU A 387 3.47 -18.00 -13.05
CA GLU A 387 3.79 -17.01 -12.01
C GLU A 387 3.55 -15.58 -12.51
N VAL A 388 3.93 -15.31 -13.76
CA VAL A 388 3.69 -14.00 -14.39
C VAL A 388 2.20 -13.75 -14.53
N GLU A 389 1.43 -14.67 -15.12
CA GLU A 389 -0.01 -14.52 -15.32
C GLU A 389 -0.73 -14.25 -13.98
N MET A 390 -0.44 -15.05 -12.99
CA MET A 390 -1.02 -14.94 -11.65
C MET A 390 -0.69 -13.62 -10.96
N LEU A 391 0.58 -13.22 -10.95
CA LEU A 391 1.00 -11.97 -10.31
C LEU A 391 0.57 -10.74 -11.11
N THR A 392 0.33 -10.85 -12.40
CA THR A 392 -0.25 -9.78 -13.24
C THR A 392 -1.66 -9.41 -12.76
N GLU A 393 -2.50 -10.40 -12.47
CA GLU A 393 -3.83 -10.15 -11.88
C GLU A 393 -3.70 -9.56 -10.47
N VAL A 394 -2.74 -10.02 -9.64
CA VAL A 394 -2.46 -9.45 -8.31
C VAL A 394 -2.07 -7.98 -8.40
N GLU A 395 -1.20 -7.62 -9.35
CA GLU A 395 -0.80 -6.22 -9.56
C GLU A 395 -1.98 -5.37 -10.00
N HIS A 396 -2.81 -5.87 -10.88
CA HIS A 396 -4.02 -5.19 -11.30
C HIS A 396 -4.98 -4.92 -10.13
N ASN A 397 -5.23 -5.93 -9.28
CA ASN A 397 -6.07 -5.78 -8.08
C ASN A 397 -5.50 -4.73 -7.12
N ARG A 398 -4.18 -4.75 -6.89
CA ARG A 398 -3.47 -3.74 -6.08
C ARG A 398 -3.67 -2.34 -6.66
N TRP A 399 -3.46 -2.18 -7.97
CA TRP A 399 -3.62 -0.89 -8.65
C TRP A 399 -5.08 -0.40 -8.59
N CYS A 400 -6.05 -1.29 -8.73
CA CYS A 400 -7.46 -0.93 -8.55
C CYS A 400 -7.74 -0.37 -7.16
N VAL A 401 -7.20 -0.97 -6.10
CA VAL A 401 -7.36 -0.47 -4.73
C VAL A 401 -6.68 0.90 -4.56
N GLU A 402 -5.50 1.10 -5.14
CA GLU A 402 -4.81 2.39 -5.16
C GLU A 402 -5.70 3.49 -5.77
N GLU A 403 -6.23 3.26 -6.96
CA GLU A 403 -7.06 4.24 -7.67
C GLU A 403 -8.37 4.55 -6.90
N LEU A 404 -8.99 3.53 -6.28
CA LEU A 404 -10.16 3.73 -5.43
C LEU A 404 -9.84 4.56 -4.18
N ILE A 405 -8.66 4.38 -3.57
CA ILE A 405 -8.16 5.21 -2.45
C ILE A 405 -7.92 6.65 -2.93
N LEU A 406 -7.43 6.84 -4.15
CA LEU A 406 -7.23 8.15 -4.75
C LEU A 406 -8.54 8.84 -5.15
N GLY A 407 -9.67 8.16 -5.05
CA GLY A 407 -11.02 8.70 -5.28
C GLY A 407 -11.59 8.46 -6.67
N TYR A 408 -10.89 7.69 -7.51
CA TYR A 408 -11.47 7.22 -8.78
C TYR A 408 -12.60 6.23 -8.53
N LYS A 409 -13.47 6.12 -9.52
CA LYS A 409 -14.61 5.19 -9.53
C LYS A 409 -14.61 4.42 -10.84
N PRO A 410 -15.12 3.18 -10.87
CA PRO A 410 -15.28 2.46 -12.12
C PRO A 410 -16.29 3.14 -13.02
N THR A 411 -16.06 3.07 -14.34
CA THR A 411 -17.07 3.40 -15.34
C THR A 411 -18.22 2.39 -15.27
N SER A 412 -19.43 2.81 -15.54
CA SER A 412 -20.56 1.90 -15.75
C SER A 412 -20.34 1.04 -16.99
N ARG A 413 -21.07 -0.08 -17.11
CA ARG A 413 -20.99 -0.94 -18.29
C ARG A 413 -21.27 -0.17 -19.59
N GLY A 414 -22.27 0.72 -19.59
CA GLY A 414 -22.58 1.54 -20.79
C GLY A 414 -21.47 2.52 -21.15
N GLN A 415 -20.80 3.13 -20.16
CA GLN A 415 -19.65 4.01 -20.40
C GLN A 415 -18.46 3.21 -20.95
N HIS A 416 -18.20 2.02 -20.41
CA HIS A 416 -17.18 1.11 -20.93
C HIS A 416 -17.44 0.75 -22.40
N GLU A 417 -18.66 0.36 -22.76
CA GLU A 417 -19.04 0.07 -24.15
C GLU A 417 -18.89 1.27 -25.08
N MET A 418 -19.06 2.49 -24.56
CA MET A 418 -18.77 3.72 -25.31
C MET A 418 -17.27 3.90 -25.55
N ILE A 419 -16.43 3.64 -24.54
CA ILE A 419 -14.97 3.74 -24.65
C ILE A 419 -14.42 2.68 -25.62
N LEU A 420 -14.95 1.47 -25.63
CA LEU A 420 -14.56 0.42 -26.60
C LEU A 420 -14.84 0.85 -28.05
N LYS A 421 -15.82 1.73 -28.29
CA LYS A 421 -16.14 2.28 -29.61
C LYS A 421 -15.35 3.53 -29.95
N ASP A 422 -14.99 4.32 -28.94
CA ASP A 422 -14.25 5.57 -29.06
C ASP A 422 -13.33 5.76 -27.86
N VAL A 423 -12.08 5.29 -28.00
CA VAL A 423 -11.06 5.30 -26.97
C VAL A 423 -10.74 6.73 -26.47
N ALA A 424 -10.98 7.76 -27.27
CA ALA A 424 -10.77 9.16 -26.88
C ALA A 424 -11.66 9.58 -25.69
N LEU A 425 -12.79 8.91 -25.47
CA LEU A 425 -13.66 9.16 -24.32
C LEU A 425 -13.01 8.79 -22.98
N ARG A 426 -11.98 7.92 -22.98
CA ARG A 426 -11.27 7.49 -21.76
C ARG A 426 -10.72 8.69 -20.98
N GLU A 427 -10.02 9.60 -21.65
CA GLU A 427 -9.43 10.79 -21.01
C GLU A 427 -10.52 11.75 -20.48
N LYS A 428 -11.65 11.85 -21.17
CA LYS A 428 -12.78 12.65 -20.70
C LYS A 428 -13.34 12.10 -19.40
N PHE A 429 -13.62 10.79 -19.32
CA PHE A 429 -14.13 10.16 -18.11
C PHE A 429 -13.10 10.21 -16.97
N LYS A 430 -11.81 10.05 -17.28
CA LYS A 430 -10.72 10.16 -16.30
C LYS A 430 -10.66 11.55 -15.65
N ALA A 431 -10.94 12.62 -16.42
CA ALA A 431 -11.06 13.98 -15.89
C ALA A 431 -12.26 14.14 -14.93
N GLU A 432 -13.26 13.27 -15.01
CA GLU A 432 -14.41 13.19 -14.11
C GLU A 432 -14.20 12.19 -12.95
N PHE A 433 -12.98 11.75 -12.72
CA PHE A 433 -12.63 10.70 -11.74
C PHE A 433 -13.30 9.33 -12.00
N LEU A 434 -13.58 9.02 -13.26
CA LEU A 434 -14.05 7.71 -13.70
C LEU A 434 -12.93 7.00 -14.46
N HIS A 435 -12.56 5.79 -14.02
CA HIS A 435 -11.50 5.02 -14.66
C HIS A 435 -12.05 3.74 -15.27
N ASP A 436 -11.77 3.54 -16.56
CA ASP A 436 -12.31 2.42 -17.32
C ASP A 436 -11.71 1.07 -16.93
N ASP A 437 -10.43 1.07 -16.52
CA ASP A 437 -9.71 -0.14 -16.15
C ASP A 437 -9.99 -0.57 -14.68
N LEU A 438 -10.85 0.14 -13.92
CA LEU A 438 -11.34 -0.28 -12.60
C LEU A 438 -12.41 -1.37 -12.77
N ARG A 439 -11.97 -2.58 -13.10
CA ARG A 439 -12.77 -3.78 -13.35
C ARG A 439 -11.97 -5.05 -13.14
N SER A 440 -12.62 -6.19 -13.23
CA SER A 440 -11.96 -7.50 -13.16
C SER A 440 -10.91 -7.63 -14.27
N PHE A 441 -9.78 -8.26 -13.96
CA PHE A 441 -8.67 -8.44 -14.89
C PHE A 441 -9.10 -9.00 -16.25
N ASN A 442 -10.02 -9.95 -16.24
CA ASN A 442 -10.56 -10.60 -17.45
C ASN A 442 -11.46 -9.70 -18.30
N GLU A 443 -11.87 -8.53 -17.79
CA GLU A 443 -12.72 -7.57 -18.49
C GLU A 443 -11.95 -6.34 -18.98
N LEU A 444 -10.61 -6.36 -18.84
CA LEU A 444 -9.75 -5.28 -19.31
C LEU A 444 -9.84 -5.10 -20.81
N GLY A 445 -9.97 -3.85 -21.22
CA GLY A 445 -10.06 -3.47 -22.61
C GLY A 445 -8.69 -3.31 -23.29
N VAL A 446 -8.70 -2.52 -24.36
CA VAL A 446 -7.52 -2.13 -25.11
C VAL A 446 -7.26 -0.64 -24.96
N ASP A 447 -6.02 -0.21 -25.15
CA ASP A 447 -5.67 1.20 -25.18
C ASP A 447 -5.86 1.83 -26.58
N ASP A 448 -5.38 3.06 -26.75
CA ASP A 448 -5.43 3.83 -28.01
C ASP A 448 -4.64 3.18 -29.16
N THR A 449 -3.75 2.22 -28.87
CA THR A 449 -3.02 1.43 -29.86
C THR A 449 -3.74 0.13 -30.25
N GLY A 450 -4.89 -0.17 -29.62
CA GLY A 450 -5.66 -1.40 -29.84
C GLY A 450 -5.09 -2.62 -29.11
N LEU A 451 -4.14 -2.44 -28.19
CA LEU A 451 -3.50 -3.52 -27.44
C LEU A 451 -4.05 -3.61 -26.03
N SER A 452 -4.12 -4.82 -25.47
CA SER A 452 -4.62 -5.05 -24.12
C SER A 452 -3.87 -4.20 -23.10
N VAL A 453 -4.62 -3.51 -22.21
CA VAL A 453 -4.03 -2.73 -21.11
C VAL A 453 -3.37 -3.63 -20.05
N ALA A 454 -3.74 -4.90 -19.95
CA ALA A 454 -3.10 -5.88 -19.05
C ALA A 454 -1.58 -6.03 -19.28
N ARG A 455 -1.09 -5.69 -20.46
CA ARG A 455 0.36 -5.72 -20.77
C ARG A 455 1.20 -4.81 -19.86
N TYR A 456 0.62 -3.76 -19.32
CA TYR A 456 1.33 -2.85 -18.41
C TYR A 456 1.63 -3.55 -17.09
N ASP A 457 0.64 -4.24 -16.52
CA ASP A 457 0.81 -5.02 -15.29
C ASP A 457 1.74 -6.21 -15.53
N GLU A 458 1.61 -6.91 -16.68
CA GLU A 458 2.50 -8.01 -17.07
C GLU A 458 3.96 -7.55 -17.16
N GLY A 459 4.23 -6.41 -17.80
CA GLY A 459 5.56 -5.85 -17.92
C GLY A 459 6.18 -5.53 -16.57
N LEU A 460 5.40 -4.99 -15.64
CA LEU A 460 5.83 -4.71 -14.27
C LEU A 460 6.19 -6.01 -13.53
N ILE A 461 5.38 -7.06 -13.66
CA ILE A 461 5.66 -8.35 -13.02
C ILE A 461 6.90 -9.02 -13.62
N ARG A 462 7.08 -9.02 -14.94
CA ARG A 462 8.27 -9.56 -15.57
C ARG A 462 9.55 -8.83 -15.13
N THR A 463 9.43 -7.59 -14.68
CA THR A 463 10.53 -6.79 -14.15
C THR A 463 10.76 -6.99 -12.63
N LEU A 464 9.88 -7.70 -11.93
CA LEU A 464 9.97 -7.92 -10.48
C LEU A 464 11.35 -8.43 -10.01
N PRO A 465 12.01 -9.41 -10.69
CA PRO A 465 13.34 -9.84 -10.30
C PRO A 465 14.38 -8.72 -10.31
N LEU A 466 14.29 -7.83 -11.31
CA LEU A 466 15.18 -6.70 -11.45
C LEU A 466 14.93 -5.63 -10.38
N ILE A 467 13.66 -5.37 -10.07
CA ILE A 467 13.26 -4.41 -9.03
C ILE A 467 13.76 -4.87 -7.65
N ALA A 468 13.57 -6.15 -7.33
CA ALA A 468 14.04 -6.74 -6.08
C ALA A 468 15.58 -6.70 -5.98
N TYR A 469 16.28 -7.01 -7.06
CA TYR A 469 17.74 -6.91 -7.10
C TYR A 469 18.25 -5.49 -6.86
N ALA A 470 17.66 -4.51 -7.55
CA ALA A 470 18.02 -3.10 -7.42
C ALA A 470 17.80 -2.55 -5.98
N ALA A 471 16.76 -3.00 -5.30
CA ALA A 471 16.50 -2.67 -3.91
C ALA A 471 17.60 -3.20 -2.98
N PHE A 472 18.06 -4.43 -3.21
CA PHE A 472 19.11 -5.06 -2.41
C PHE A 472 20.47 -4.39 -2.56
N GLU A 473 20.85 -3.98 -3.78
CA GLU A 473 22.08 -3.24 -4.01
C GLU A 473 22.11 -1.91 -3.23
N GLN A 474 20.96 -1.26 -3.10
CA GLN A 474 20.85 -0.05 -2.29
C GLN A 474 21.08 -0.34 -0.80
N LEU A 475 20.54 -1.45 -0.26
CA LEU A 475 20.71 -1.84 1.13
C LEU A 475 22.19 -2.11 1.45
N LYS A 476 22.94 -2.72 0.55
CA LYS A 476 24.39 -2.96 0.73
C LYS A 476 25.21 -1.66 0.69
N GLY A 477 24.79 -0.68 -0.11
CA GLY A 477 25.52 0.59 -0.27
C GLY A 477 25.29 1.59 0.86
N GLY A 478 24.32 1.36 1.74
CA GLY A 478 23.99 2.21 2.89
C GLY A 478 24.85 1.94 4.15
N ASP A 479 25.59 0.83 4.20
CA ASP A 479 26.44 0.44 5.33
C ASP A 479 27.90 0.93 5.23
N VAL A 480 28.18 1.98 4.41
CA VAL A 480 29.52 2.58 4.26
C VAL A 480 29.53 4.06 4.67
#